data_9f8c85f357fac097a358a9ef131d5055
#
_entry.id   9f8c85f357fac097a358a9ef131d5055
#
_cell.length_a   1.000
_cell.length_b   1.000
_cell.length_c   1.000
_cell.angle_alpha   90.00
_cell.angle_beta   90.00
_cell.angle_gamma   90.00
#
_symmetry.space_group_name_H-M   'P 1'
#
loop_
_entity.id
_entity.type
_entity.pdbx_description
1 polymer ?
#
loop_
_entity_poly.entity_id
_entity_poly.type
_entity_poly.pdbx_seq_one_letter_code
_entity_poly.pdbx_strand_id
1 'polypeptide(L)'
;MILNRQREVRVARRPLELFLRRVKRELGLTNSDLTVCLMSDAEIARLNQEFRKKTGPTDVLSFPHENSFSPLATRHSPLRGRKARKSANLGRQPLLEKSGTRYLGDIAISPAIARRYAKKNDRPLATELRVLILHGVLHLLGYDHETDRGEMDRIERKLRKRLGLT
;
A
#
# COMPACT_ATOMS: atom_id res chain seq x y z
N MET A 1 5.30 -8.52 4.23
CA MET A 1 6.68 -8.73 3.72
C MET A 1 7.08 -7.56 2.83
N ILE A 2 8.38 -7.18 2.77
CA ILE A 2 8.87 -6.15 1.83
C ILE A 2 9.85 -6.78 0.84
N LEU A 3 9.56 -6.62 -0.45
CA LEU A 3 10.41 -7.06 -1.56
C LEU A 3 11.02 -5.83 -2.22
N ASN A 4 12.33 -5.84 -2.49
CA ASN A 4 13.00 -4.79 -3.27
C ASN A 4 13.47 -5.38 -4.61
N ARG A 5 12.79 -5.02 -5.69
CA ARG A 5 13.07 -5.49 -7.06
C ARG A 5 13.83 -4.47 -7.91
N GLN A 6 13.97 -3.23 -7.41
CA GLN A 6 14.69 -2.16 -8.09
C GLN A 6 16.11 -1.98 -7.53
N ARG A 7 16.99 -1.35 -8.32
CA ARG A 7 18.41 -1.05 -7.95
C ARG A 7 18.76 0.42 -8.08
N GLU A 8 17.83 1.26 -8.55
CA GLU A 8 18.07 2.68 -8.85
C GLU A 8 18.21 3.54 -7.61
N VAL A 9 17.52 3.17 -6.54
CA VAL A 9 17.51 3.91 -5.27
C VAL A 9 17.90 2.97 -4.14
N ARG A 10 18.94 3.34 -3.39
CA ARG A 10 19.32 2.59 -2.19
C ARG A 10 18.26 2.76 -1.11
N VAL A 11 17.62 1.67 -0.72
CA VAL A 11 16.57 1.63 0.31
C VAL A 11 16.93 0.60 1.38
N ALA A 12 16.96 1.04 2.64
CA ALA A 12 17.14 0.14 3.78
C ALA A 12 15.81 -0.59 4.07
N ARG A 13 15.74 -1.89 3.76
CA ARG A 13 14.53 -2.70 3.87
C ARG A 13 14.08 -2.92 5.31
N ARG A 14 15.03 -3.24 6.21
CA ARG A 14 14.72 -3.59 7.61
C ARG A 14 13.95 -2.51 8.38
N PRO A 15 14.28 -1.21 8.31
CA PRO A 15 13.49 -0.14 8.93
C PRO A 15 12.05 -0.06 8.41
N LEU A 16 11.83 -0.34 7.12
CA LEU A 16 10.48 -0.36 6.54
C LEU A 16 9.69 -1.59 7.00
N GLU A 17 10.33 -2.75 7.15
CA GLU A 17 9.70 -3.95 7.71
C GLU A 17 9.24 -3.74 9.17
N LEU A 18 10.09 -3.11 9.98
CA LEU A 18 9.74 -2.76 11.36
C LEU A 18 8.57 -1.76 11.39
N PHE A 19 8.59 -0.77 10.52
CA PHE A 19 7.50 0.18 10.37
C PHE A 19 6.20 -0.51 9.96
N LEU A 20 6.22 -1.39 8.96
CA LEU A 20 5.05 -2.15 8.52
C LEU A 20 4.45 -3.00 9.65
N ARG A 21 5.29 -3.65 10.48
CA ARG A 21 4.82 -4.37 11.67
C ARG A 21 4.13 -3.43 12.67
N ARG A 22 4.65 -2.21 12.86
CA ARG A 22 4.03 -1.20 13.72
C ARG A 22 2.67 -0.76 13.17
N VAL A 23 2.57 -0.49 11.85
CA VAL A 23 1.29 -0.18 11.18
C VAL A 23 0.28 -1.30 11.37
N LYS A 24 0.68 -2.57 11.14
CA LYS A 24 -0.19 -3.73 11.35
C LYS A 24 -0.72 -3.80 12.77
N ARG A 25 0.12 -3.56 13.76
CA ARG A 25 -0.29 -3.55 15.18
C ARG A 25 -1.26 -2.42 15.49
N GLU A 26 -1.00 -1.20 15.02
CA GLU A 26 -1.88 -0.03 15.22
C GLU A 26 -3.27 -0.21 14.60
N LEU A 27 -3.35 -0.99 13.52
CA LEU A 27 -4.59 -1.27 12.79
C LEU A 27 -5.25 -2.61 13.17
N GLY A 28 -4.70 -3.35 14.15
CA GLY A 28 -5.24 -4.66 14.54
C GLY A 28 -5.06 -5.77 13.50
N LEU A 29 -4.07 -5.64 12.60
CA LEU A 29 -3.81 -6.54 11.48
C LEU A 29 -2.73 -7.59 11.78
N THR A 30 -2.54 -7.97 13.03
CA THR A 30 -1.47 -8.90 13.44
C THR A 30 -1.59 -10.28 12.77
N ASN A 31 -2.81 -10.74 12.52
CA ASN A 31 -3.12 -12.00 11.85
C ASN A 31 -3.38 -11.84 10.34
N SER A 32 -2.89 -10.76 9.75
CA SER A 32 -3.04 -10.51 8.32
C SER A 32 -1.69 -10.35 7.66
N ASP A 33 -1.56 -10.77 6.41
CA ASP A 33 -0.36 -10.58 5.61
C ASP A 33 -0.62 -9.66 4.42
N LEU A 34 0.42 -8.97 4.01
CA LEU A 34 0.46 -8.17 2.79
C LEU A 34 1.89 -8.10 2.26
N THR A 35 2.02 -7.79 0.98
CA THR A 35 3.33 -7.60 0.35
C THR A 35 3.50 -6.15 -0.09
N VAL A 36 4.63 -5.54 0.26
CA VAL A 36 5.08 -4.26 -0.31
C VAL A 36 6.21 -4.56 -1.28
N CYS A 37 6.04 -4.20 -2.55
CA CYS A 37 7.04 -4.40 -3.60
C CYS A 37 7.61 -3.05 -4.04
N LEU A 38 8.90 -2.83 -3.79
CA LEU A 38 9.64 -1.69 -4.31
C LEU A 38 10.12 -2.02 -5.72
N MET A 39 9.70 -1.24 -6.72
CA MET A 39 9.96 -1.51 -8.13
C MET A 39 10.44 -0.28 -8.89
N SER A 40 10.90 -0.47 -10.12
CA SER A 40 11.33 0.61 -11.00
C SER A 40 10.17 1.43 -11.54
N ASP A 41 10.46 2.66 -12.02
CA ASP A 41 9.48 3.54 -12.66
C ASP A 41 8.82 2.85 -13.87
N ALA A 42 9.59 2.08 -14.64
CA ALA A 42 9.08 1.37 -15.81
C ALA A 42 8.08 0.25 -15.43
N GLU A 43 8.36 -0.49 -14.36
CA GLU A 43 7.45 -1.54 -13.89
C GLU A 43 6.15 -0.97 -13.35
N ILE A 44 6.23 0.09 -12.51
CA ILE A 44 5.01 0.69 -11.94
C ILE A 44 4.19 1.42 -13.01
N ALA A 45 4.83 1.99 -14.05
CA ALA A 45 4.14 2.60 -15.18
C ALA A 45 3.30 1.58 -15.96
N ARG A 46 3.83 0.36 -16.17
CA ARG A 46 3.07 -0.73 -16.81
C ARG A 46 1.85 -1.11 -15.98
N LEU A 47 2.02 -1.27 -14.66
CA LEU A 47 0.91 -1.57 -13.75
C LEU A 47 -0.13 -0.45 -13.74
N ASN A 48 0.30 0.82 -13.73
CA ASN A 48 -0.60 1.97 -13.78
C ASN A 48 -1.44 1.99 -15.06
N GLN A 49 -0.80 1.71 -16.21
CA GLN A 49 -1.50 1.60 -17.50
C GLN A 49 -2.46 0.41 -17.54
N GLU A 50 -2.05 -0.75 -17.03
CA GLU A 50 -2.84 -1.98 -17.07
C GLU A 50 -4.07 -1.87 -16.16
N PHE A 51 -3.90 -1.42 -14.93
CA PHE A 51 -4.93 -1.48 -13.88
C PHE A 51 -5.70 -0.18 -13.68
N ARG A 52 -5.08 0.98 -13.89
CA ARG A 52 -5.74 2.30 -13.74
C ARG A 52 -6.01 3.00 -15.07
N LYS A 53 -5.52 2.48 -16.19
CA LYS A 53 -5.62 3.10 -17.53
C LYS A 53 -5.00 4.51 -17.59
N LYS A 54 -4.01 4.77 -16.70
CA LYS A 54 -3.27 6.03 -16.65
C LYS A 54 -1.86 5.81 -17.21
N THR A 55 -1.39 6.74 -18.05
CA THR A 55 -0.03 6.72 -18.61
C THR A 55 0.99 7.26 -17.62
N GLY A 56 2.20 6.72 -17.67
CA GLY A 56 3.32 7.14 -16.83
C GLY A 56 3.37 6.48 -15.45
N PRO A 57 4.51 6.63 -14.77
CA PRO A 57 4.72 6.05 -13.47
C PRO A 57 3.98 6.84 -12.36
N THR A 58 3.62 6.14 -11.29
CA THR A 58 3.09 6.71 -10.06
C THR A 58 3.96 6.30 -8.88
N ASP A 59 3.80 6.94 -7.74
CA ASP A 59 4.51 6.64 -6.50
C ASP A 59 4.05 5.34 -5.85
N VAL A 60 2.72 5.09 -5.84
CA VAL A 60 2.12 3.92 -5.20
C VAL A 60 0.90 3.40 -5.95
N LEU A 61 0.73 2.08 -5.95
CA LEU A 61 -0.48 1.37 -6.37
C LEU A 61 -0.81 0.29 -5.33
N SER A 62 -2.08 0.16 -5.00
CA SER A 62 -2.58 -0.86 -4.08
C SER A 62 -3.53 -1.81 -4.80
N PHE A 63 -3.33 -3.11 -4.56
CA PHE A 63 -4.08 -4.20 -5.17
C PHE A 63 -4.70 -5.05 -4.05
N PRO A 64 -5.92 -4.72 -3.60
CA PRO A 64 -6.62 -5.52 -2.60
C PRO A 64 -6.85 -6.95 -3.09
N HIS A 65 -6.64 -7.92 -2.21
CA HIS A 65 -6.97 -9.31 -2.51
C HIS A 65 -8.50 -9.48 -2.54
N GLU A 66 -9.03 -10.19 -3.54
CA GLU A 66 -10.48 -10.29 -3.81
C GLU A 66 -11.31 -10.83 -2.62
N ASN A 67 -10.70 -11.61 -1.75
CA ASN A 67 -11.30 -12.19 -0.55
C ASN A 67 -11.01 -11.38 0.72
N SER A 68 -10.42 -10.20 0.63
CA SER A 68 -10.15 -9.39 1.82
C SER A 68 -11.40 -8.67 2.28
N PHE A 69 -12.12 -9.30 3.20
CA PHE A 69 -13.20 -8.68 3.94
C PHE A 69 -12.62 -7.68 4.93
N SER A 70 -12.79 -6.38 4.68
CA SER A 70 -12.38 -5.36 5.64
C SER A 70 -13.38 -5.30 6.80
N PRO A 71 -12.96 -5.56 8.06
CA PRO A 71 -13.86 -5.39 9.21
C PRO A 71 -14.30 -3.93 9.40
N LEU A 72 -13.60 -2.97 8.76
CA LEU A 72 -13.93 -1.54 8.80
C LEU A 72 -14.87 -1.13 7.65
N ALA A 73 -14.91 -1.87 6.53
CA ALA A 73 -15.78 -1.62 5.39
C ALA A 73 -17.26 -1.95 5.68
N THR A 74 -17.57 -2.73 6.72
CA THR A 74 -18.95 -3.13 7.05
C THR A 74 -19.80 -2.01 7.62
N ARG A 75 -19.23 -0.90 8.04
CA ARG A 75 -20.04 0.20 8.61
C ARG A 75 -20.37 1.34 7.64
N HIS A 76 -19.62 1.55 6.53
CA HIS A 76 -19.79 2.73 5.67
C HIS A 76 -19.39 2.54 4.20
N SER A 77 -19.41 1.34 3.62
CA SER A 77 -19.04 1.18 2.21
C SER A 77 -20.27 1.21 1.29
N PRO A 78 -20.40 2.20 0.38
CA PRO A 78 -21.38 2.19 -0.70
C PRO A 78 -20.98 1.30 -1.88
N LEU A 79 -19.98 0.42 -1.73
CA LEU A 79 -19.43 -0.39 -2.83
C LEU A 79 -20.23 -1.70 -3.05
N ARG A 80 -21.56 -1.61 -3.16
CA ARG A 80 -22.34 -2.58 -3.91
C ARG A 80 -22.24 -2.20 -5.40
N GLY A 81 -21.41 -2.90 -6.16
CA GLY A 81 -21.52 -2.85 -7.62
C GLY A 81 -20.26 -2.64 -8.44
N ARG A 82 -19.05 -2.63 -7.88
CA ARG A 82 -17.84 -2.62 -8.73
C ARG A 82 -17.37 -4.04 -9.00
N LYS A 83 -17.36 -4.41 -10.31
CA LYS A 83 -16.74 -5.64 -10.82
C LYS A 83 -15.31 -5.75 -10.28
N ALA A 84 -15.00 -6.91 -9.67
CA ALA A 84 -13.70 -7.25 -9.16
C ALA A 84 -12.60 -6.90 -10.17
N ARG A 85 -11.71 -5.98 -9.82
CA ARG A 85 -10.51 -5.71 -10.61
C ARG A 85 -9.55 -6.86 -10.36
N LYS A 86 -9.04 -7.47 -11.43
CA LYS A 86 -8.05 -8.55 -11.35
C LYS A 86 -6.87 -8.10 -10.48
N SER A 87 -6.62 -8.84 -9.41
CA SER A 87 -5.45 -8.65 -8.56
C SER A 87 -4.19 -8.88 -9.39
N ALA A 88 -3.29 -7.91 -9.39
CA ALA A 88 -1.96 -8.10 -9.98
C ALA A 88 -1.15 -8.97 -9.02
N ASN A 89 -0.97 -10.22 -9.37
CA ASN A 89 -0.11 -11.12 -8.64
C ASN A 89 1.36 -10.73 -8.90
N LEU A 90 1.94 -9.93 -8.00
CA LEU A 90 3.31 -9.40 -8.09
C LEU A 90 4.37 -10.50 -7.82
N GLY A 91 4.23 -11.65 -8.47
CA GLY A 91 5.24 -12.69 -8.48
C GLY A 91 5.10 -13.78 -7.41
N ARG A 92 3.92 -13.93 -6.80
CA ARG A 92 3.59 -15.09 -5.97
C ARG A 92 2.47 -15.90 -6.59
N GLN A 93 2.72 -17.20 -6.78
CA GLN A 93 1.64 -18.18 -6.91
C GLN A 93 0.80 -18.17 -5.63
N PRO A 94 -0.52 -18.43 -5.70
CA PRO A 94 -1.35 -18.55 -4.50
C PRO A 94 -0.75 -19.63 -3.61
N LEU A 95 -0.03 -19.20 -2.56
CA LEU A 95 0.37 -20.11 -1.48
C LEU A 95 -0.93 -20.48 -0.77
N LEU A 96 -1.31 -21.74 -0.90
CA LEU A 96 -2.29 -22.40 -0.04
C LEU A 96 -2.07 -21.90 1.40
N GLU A 97 -3.09 -21.23 1.93
CA GLU A 97 -3.12 -20.70 3.30
C GLU A 97 -2.89 -21.84 4.30
N LYS A 98 -1.63 -22.06 4.67
CA LYS A 98 -1.31 -22.83 5.87
C LYS A 98 -1.42 -21.85 7.03
N SER A 99 -2.41 -22.07 7.87
CA SER A 99 -2.70 -21.38 9.14
C SER A 99 -3.39 -20.01 9.06
N GLY A 100 -4.71 -19.95 8.91
CA GLY A 100 -5.57 -18.86 9.45
C GLY A 100 -5.21 -17.38 9.19
N THR A 101 -4.12 -17.09 8.47
CA THR A 101 -3.60 -15.75 8.21
C THR A 101 -4.24 -15.20 6.94
N ARG A 102 -4.95 -14.11 7.08
CA ARG A 102 -5.63 -13.44 5.97
C ARG A 102 -4.64 -12.65 5.12
N TYR A 103 -4.61 -12.85 3.80
CA TYR A 103 -3.85 -12.03 2.87
C TYR A 103 -4.67 -10.81 2.44
N LEU A 104 -4.14 -9.60 2.66
CA LEU A 104 -4.83 -8.33 2.37
C LEU A 104 -4.59 -7.86 0.93
N GLY A 105 -3.44 -8.19 0.34
CA GLY A 105 -3.08 -7.79 -1.01
C GLY A 105 -1.66 -7.26 -1.14
N ASP A 106 -1.40 -6.59 -2.26
CA ASP A 106 -0.08 -6.09 -2.65
C ASP A 106 -0.06 -4.56 -2.75
N ILE A 107 1.07 -3.96 -2.37
CA ILE A 107 1.35 -2.53 -2.54
C ILE A 107 2.61 -2.41 -3.39
N ALA A 108 2.51 -1.77 -4.55
CA ALA A 108 3.64 -1.43 -5.41
C ALA A 108 4.07 0.01 -5.15
N ILE A 109 5.37 0.25 -4.92
CA ILE A 109 5.93 1.58 -4.67
C ILE A 109 7.12 1.80 -5.59
N SER A 110 7.21 2.99 -6.23
CA SER A 110 8.43 3.45 -6.89
C SER A 110 9.26 4.31 -5.93
N PRO A 111 10.43 3.83 -5.45
CA PRO A 111 11.32 4.65 -4.64
C PRO A 111 11.89 5.87 -5.39
N ALA A 112 12.00 5.82 -6.72
CA ALA A 112 12.49 6.93 -7.51
C ALA A 112 11.47 8.08 -7.56
N ILE A 113 10.18 7.78 -7.76
CA ILE A 113 9.11 8.77 -7.66
C ILE A 113 9.00 9.29 -6.21
N ALA A 114 8.98 8.37 -5.23
CA ALA A 114 8.93 8.73 -3.81
C ALA A 114 10.07 9.71 -3.42
N ARG A 115 11.28 9.51 -3.97
CA ARG A 115 12.42 10.44 -3.75
C ARG A 115 12.16 11.83 -4.32
N ARG A 116 11.49 11.94 -5.47
CA ARG A 116 11.13 13.25 -6.07
C ARG A 116 10.13 13.98 -5.16
N TYR A 117 9.10 13.28 -4.68
CA TYR A 117 8.12 13.86 -3.74
C TYR A 117 8.73 14.20 -2.38
N ALA A 118 9.60 13.34 -1.85
CA ALA A 118 10.34 13.60 -0.62
C ALA A 118 11.12 14.93 -0.70
N LYS A 119 11.87 15.14 -1.81
CA LYS A 119 12.57 16.40 -2.06
C LYS A 119 11.63 17.60 -2.17
N LYS A 120 10.52 17.47 -2.90
CA LYS A 120 9.53 18.54 -3.05
C LYS A 120 8.89 18.94 -1.72
N ASN A 121 8.73 18.00 -0.81
CA ASN A 121 8.08 18.20 0.49
C ASN A 121 9.10 18.38 1.64
N ASP A 122 10.38 18.61 1.32
CA ASP A 122 11.48 18.78 2.27
C ASP A 122 11.50 17.75 3.40
N ARG A 123 11.42 16.47 3.03
CA ARG A 123 11.45 15.36 3.99
C ARG A 123 12.34 14.20 3.53
N PRO A 124 12.85 13.38 4.46
CA PRO A 124 13.67 12.22 4.12
C PRO A 124 12.89 11.20 3.27
N LEU A 125 13.56 10.55 2.31
CA LEU A 125 12.99 9.46 1.51
C LEU A 125 12.39 8.34 2.40
N ALA A 126 13.08 8.01 3.51
CA ALA A 126 12.59 6.99 4.43
C ALA A 126 11.23 7.34 5.05
N THR A 127 10.98 8.62 5.31
CA THR A 127 9.68 9.12 5.79
C THR A 127 8.63 9.02 4.68
N GLU A 128 8.96 9.44 3.46
CA GLU A 128 8.06 9.33 2.31
C GLU A 128 7.63 7.90 2.04
N LEU A 129 8.58 6.96 2.02
CA LEU A 129 8.27 5.53 1.84
C LEU A 129 7.34 4.99 2.94
N ARG A 130 7.52 5.43 4.19
CA ARG A 130 6.62 5.05 5.30
C ARG A 130 5.22 5.61 5.12
N VAL A 131 5.10 6.87 4.66
CA VAL A 131 3.81 7.49 4.32
C VAL A 131 3.11 6.69 3.23
N LEU A 132 3.81 6.34 2.14
CA LEU A 132 3.24 5.55 1.04
C LEU A 132 2.83 4.12 1.47
N ILE A 133 3.59 3.49 2.38
CA ILE A 133 3.22 2.20 2.96
C ILE A 133 1.92 2.34 3.77
N LEU A 134 1.82 3.33 4.65
CA LEU A 134 0.60 3.58 5.44
C LEU A 134 -0.60 3.83 4.54
N HIS A 135 -0.46 4.71 3.56
CA HIS A 135 -1.47 5.06 2.56
C HIS A 135 -1.96 3.81 1.79
N GLY A 136 -1.02 3.00 1.29
CA GLY A 136 -1.33 1.76 0.60
C GLY A 136 -2.05 0.74 1.49
N VAL A 137 -1.68 0.61 2.76
CA VAL A 137 -2.37 -0.27 3.71
C VAL A 137 -3.82 0.19 3.92
N LEU A 138 -4.09 1.49 4.02
CA LEU A 138 -5.45 2.00 4.13
C LEU A 138 -6.29 1.66 2.89
N HIS A 139 -5.72 1.76 1.68
CA HIS A 139 -6.39 1.32 0.46
C HIS A 139 -6.67 -0.19 0.46
N LEU A 140 -5.76 -1.05 0.96
CA LEU A 140 -6.02 -2.48 1.11
C LEU A 140 -7.17 -2.78 2.09
N LEU A 141 -7.42 -1.89 3.04
CA LEU A 141 -8.54 -1.99 3.98
C LEU A 141 -9.86 -1.42 3.41
N GLY A 142 -9.84 -0.92 2.17
CA GLY A 142 -11.03 -0.42 1.48
C GLY A 142 -11.30 1.07 1.66
N TYR A 143 -10.39 1.83 2.30
CA TYR A 143 -10.49 3.29 2.28
C TYR A 143 -10.11 3.83 0.90
N ASP A 144 -10.80 4.84 0.43
CA ASP A 144 -10.56 5.44 -0.89
C ASP A 144 -10.91 6.94 -0.86
N HIS A 145 -9.88 7.77 -0.79
CA HIS A 145 -10.01 9.23 -0.74
C HIS A 145 -10.68 9.84 -2.00
N GLU A 146 -10.77 9.08 -3.12
CA GLU A 146 -11.48 9.53 -4.33
C GLU A 146 -13.02 9.39 -4.18
N THR A 147 -13.49 8.55 -3.26
CA THR A 147 -14.91 8.20 -3.13
C THR A 147 -15.48 8.41 -1.74
N ASP A 148 -14.66 8.59 -0.72
CA ASP A 148 -15.08 8.85 0.65
C ASP A 148 -15.34 10.36 0.91
N ARG A 149 -15.85 10.68 2.10
CA ARG A 149 -16.08 12.06 2.55
C ARG A 149 -14.94 12.61 3.41
N GLY A 150 -13.68 12.26 3.07
CA GLY A 150 -12.48 12.61 3.82
C GLY A 150 -12.23 11.71 5.03
N GLU A 151 -12.80 10.51 5.04
CA GLU A 151 -12.60 9.53 6.11
C GLU A 151 -11.17 9.00 6.11
N MET A 152 -10.65 8.65 4.94
CA MET A 152 -9.27 8.19 4.77
C MET A 152 -8.27 9.25 5.23
N ASP A 153 -8.45 10.51 4.84
CA ASP A 153 -7.57 11.61 5.23
C ASP A 153 -7.51 11.83 6.75
N ARG A 154 -8.65 11.72 7.41
CA ARG A 154 -8.74 11.85 8.88
C ARG A 154 -8.01 10.72 9.59
N ILE A 155 -8.21 9.49 9.15
CA ILE A 155 -7.58 8.29 9.70
C ILE A 155 -6.08 8.34 9.44
N GLU A 156 -5.67 8.63 8.20
CA GLU A 156 -4.26 8.72 7.82
C GLU A 156 -3.53 9.77 8.64
N ARG A 157 -4.09 10.97 8.78
CA ARG A 157 -3.52 12.07 9.58
C ARG A 157 -3.35 11.68 11.06
N LYS A 158 -4.34 10.99 11.65
CA LYS A 158 -4.27 10.48 13.02
C LYS A 158 -3.15 9.43 13.17
N LEU A 159 -3.06 8.50 12.22
CA LEU A 159 -2.05 7.45 12.24
C LEU A 159 -0.64 8.01 11.98
N ARG A 160 -0.48 8.99 11.10
CA ARG A 160 0.81 9.67 10.89
C ARG A 160 1.35 10.26 12.19
N LYS A 161 0.51 10.96 12.98
CA LYS A 161 0.90 11.48 14.30
C LYS A 161 1.33 10.36 15.24
N ARG A 162 0.54 9.30 15.37
CA ARG A 162 0.84 8.16 16.27
C ARG A 162 2.10 7.40 15.86
N LEU A 163 2.40 7.36 14.57
CA LEU A 163 3.55 6.66 13.99
C LEU A 163 4.81 7.53 13.88
N GLY A 164 4.72 8.82 14.20
CA GLY A 164 5.84 9.76 14.13
C GLY A 164 6.26 10.09 12.69
N LEU A 165 5.29 10.32 11.80
CA LEU A 165 5.48 10.69 10.40
C LEU A 165 5.16 12.16 10.10
N THR A 166 4.95 12.94 11.12
CA THR A 166 4.69 14.40 11.02
C THR A 166 5.98 15.16 11.17
#